data_82d72dd275ae8b13316685da7fdc677b
#
_entry.id   82d72dd275ae8b13316685da7fdc677b
#
_cell.length_a   1.000
_cell.length_b   1.000
_cell.length_c   1.000
_cell.angle_alpha   90.00
_cell.angle_beta   90.00
_cell.angle_gamma   90.00
#
_symmetry.space_group_name_H-M   'P 1'
#
loop_
_entity.id
_entity.type
_entity.pdbx_description
1 polymer ?
#
loop_
_entity_poly.entity_id
_entity_poly.type
_entity_poly.pdbx_seq_one_letter_code
_entity_poly.pdbx_strand_id
1 'polypeptide(L)'
;MDRDDREDQTEMEHERIDIKKKMQYILNMRPVFNKEALFSDGTEYYRSPAEPQAGDTVTIKFRTQRNNVDSVYLVSGEQRIQMQRCETENGFDYYSAQVTVGEDIFRYYFEIQYGWVTCYYNNLGVCMKHEGRMDFEIYPGFDTPKWAKGAVMYQIYVDRFLNGDPTNDVVTGEYFYIGDTSVQVEQWNKIPAV
;
A
#
# COMPACT_ATOMS: atom_id res chain seq x y z
N MET A 1 46.71 35.18 -33.13
CA MET A 1 45.72 34.23 -32.70
C MET A 1 46.32 32.85 -32.96
N ASP A 2 46.94 32.34 -31.91
CA ASP A 2 47.89 31.27 -31.96
C ASP A 2 47.25 29.87 -32.22
N ARG A 3 48.05 28.96 -32.75
CA ARG A 3 47.61 27.58 -33.02
C ARG A 3 47.22 26.85 -31.74
N ASP A 4 47.83 27.21 -30.62
CA ASP A 4 47.58 26.68 -29.27
C ASP A 4 46.14 27.00 -28.78
N ASP A 5 45.64 28.25 -29.03
CA ASP A 5 44.30 28.68 -28.61
C ASP A 5 43.18 27.90 -29.32
N ARG A 6 43.41 27.39 -30.52
CA ARG A 6 42.42 26.63 -31.30
C ARG A 6 42.36 25.16 -30.87
N GLU A 7 43.52 24.56 -30.50
CA GLU A 7 43.55 23.22 -30.02
C GLU A 7 42.86 23.10 -28.66
N ASP A 8 43.10 24.06 -27.77
CA ASP A 8 42.47 24.11 -26.44
C ASP A 8 40.94 24.30 -26.53
N GLN A 9 40.46 25.12 -27.46
CA GLN A 9 39.00 25.30 -27.70
C GLN A 9 38.35 24.05 -28.27
N THR A 10 39.05 23.28 -29.11
CA THR A 10 38.53 22.05 -29.70
C THR A 10 38.45 20.94 -28.66
N GLU A 11 39.42 20.87 -27.77
CA GLU A 11 39.46 19.89 -26.67
C GLU A 11 38.35 20.13 -25.65
N MET A 12 38.11 21.40 -25.26
CA MET A 12 37.01 21.78 -24.38
C MET A 12 35.64 21.49 -25.00
N GLU A 13 35.47 21.64 -26.29
CA GLU A 13 34.22 21.38 -26.99
C GLU A 13 33.92 19.88 -27.08
N HIS A 14 34.97 19.05 -27.30
CA HIS A 14 34.86 17.60 -27.23
C HIS A 14 34.48 17.12 -25.82
N GLU A 15 35.09 17.67 -24.80
CA GLU A 15 34.80 17.34 -23.41
C GLU A 15 33.35 17.71 -23.02
N ARG A 16 32.88 18.88 -23.46
CA ARG A 16 31.46 19.28 -23.28
C ARG A 16 30.46 18.36 -23.97
N ILE A 17 30.80 17.88 -25.18
CA ILE A 17 29.95 16.94 -25.93
C ILE A 17 29.90 15.59 -25.21
N ASP A 18 31.03 15.13 -24.68
CA ASP A 18 31.09 13.83 -23.97
C ASP A 18 30.34 13.89 -22.62
N ILE A 19 30.44 14.99 -21.89
CA ILE A 19 29.65 15.23 -20.68
C ILE A 19 28.14 15.27 -21.00
N LYS A 20 27.74 15.97 -22.06
CA LYS A 20 26.33 16.00 -22.49
C LYS A 20 25.83 14.60 -22.85
N LYS A 21 26.61 13.81 -23.59
CA LYS A 21 26.26 12.40 -23.93
C LYS A 21 26.16 11.52 -22.68
N LYS A 22 27.07 11.65 -21.73
CA LYS A 22 27.01 10.94 -20.44
C LYS A 22 25.79 11.35 -19.62
N MET A 23 25.51 12.65 -19.53
CA MET A 23 24.30 13.11 -18.86
C MET A 23 23.03 12.59 -19.53
N GLN A 24 22.95 12.61 -20.86
CA GLN A 24 21.82 12.09 -21.61
C GLN A 24 21.66 10.58 -21.40
N TYR A 25 22.76 9.83 -21.35
CA TYR A 25 22.76 8.40 -21.05
C TYR A 25 22.24 8.12 -19.62
N ILE A 26 22.71 8.89 -18.63
CA ILE A 26 22.25 8.78 -17.23
C ILE A 26 20.75 9.13 -17.10
N LEU A 27 20.30 10.18 -17.79
CA LEU A 27 18.89 10.59 -17.82
C LEU A 27 17.98 9.54 -18.47
N ASN A 28 18.52 8.76 -19.42
CA ASN A 28 17.81 7.69 -20.12
C ASN A 28 17.92 6.34 -19.38
N MET A 29 18.80 6.22 -18.38
CA MET A 29 18.87 5.01 -17.55
C MET A 29 17.56 4.87 -16.76
N ARG A 30 16.85 3.81 -17.08
CA ARG A 30 15.64 3.48 -16.34
C ARG A 30 16.01 3.03 -14.93
N PRO A 31 15.40 3.61 -13.87
CA PRO A 31 15.64 3.13 -12.51
C PRO A 31 15.25 1.65 -12.37
N VAL A 32 15.96 0.92 -11.53
CA VAL A 32 15.54 -0.44 -11.18
C VAL A 32 14.14 -0.43 -10.60
N PHE A 33 13.31 -1.38 -11.01
CA PHE A 33 11.94 -1.47 -10.53
C PHE A 33 11.87 -1.62 -9.01
N ASN A 34 11.27 -0.65 -8.34
CA ASN A 34 11.17 -0.60 -6.89
C ASN A 34 9.74 -0.95 -6.44
N LYS A 35 9.55 -2.20 -6.06
CA LYS A 35 8.26 -2.71 -5.59
C LYS A 35 7.83 -2.09 -4.26
N GLU A 36 8.76 -1.72 -3.40
CA GLU A 36 8.50 -1.13 -2.08
C GLU A 36 7.90 0.28 -2.17
N ALA A 37 8.07 0.95 -3.31
CA ALA A 37 7.51 2.26 -3.55
C ALA A 37 6.05 2.22 -4.04
N LEU A 38 5.56 1.05 -4.45
CA LEU A 38 4.17 0.85 -4.87
C LEU A 38 3.25 0.91 -3.65
N PHE A 39 2.24 1.78 -3.72
CA PHE A 39 1.33 1.94 -2.58
C PHE A 39 0.00 2.55 -2.98
N SER A 40 -1.05 2.02 -2.40
CA SER A 40 -2.39 2.60 -2.30
C SER A 40 -3.09 1.97 -1.09
N ASP A 41 -4.07 2.67 -0.53
CA ASP A 41 -4.90 2.17 0.54
C ASP A 41 -6.33 2.72 0.45
N GLY A 42 -7.14 2.48 1.45
CA GLY A 42 -8.51 2.96 1.52
C GLY A 42 -8.70 4.32 2.20
N THR A 43 -7.61 5.04 2.52
CA THR A 43 -7.70 6.36 3.14
C THR A 43 -8.22 7.43 2.17
N GLU A 44 -8.73 8.52 2.70
CA GLU A 44 -9.25 9.66 1.92
C GLU A 44 -8.20 10.24 0.95
N TYR A 45 -6.91 10.11 1.25
CA TYR A 45 -5.85 10.56 0.37
C TYR A 45 -5.74 9.72 -0.92
N TYR A 46 -5.94 8.40 -0.81
CA TYR A 46 -5.86 7.47 -1.93
C TYR A 46 -7.21 7.12 -2.54
N ARG A 47 -8.30 7.36 -1.82
CA ARG A 47 -9.66 7.08 -2.27
C ARG A 47 -10.62 8.17 -1.79
N SER A 48 -11.01 9.08 -2.66
CA SER A 48 -11.86 10.20 -2.30
C SER A 48 -13.14 10.24 -3.15
N PRO A 49 -14.33 10.26 -2.52
CA PRO A 49 -14.57 10.13 -1.08
C PRO A 49 -14.25 8.71 -0.57
N ALA A 50 -13.77 8.59 0.69
CA ALA A 50 -13.45 7.29 1.30
C ALA A 50 -14.69 6.44 1.57
N GLU A 51 -15.85 7.07 1.83
CA GLU A 51 -17.15 6.43 2.09
C GLU A 51 -18.18 6.96 1.09
N PRO A 52 -18.14 6.51 -0.18
CA PRO A 52 -19.05 7.01 -1.21
C PRO A 52 -20.47 6.43 -1.08
N GLN A 53 -21.44 7.16 -1.60
CA GLN A 53 -22.78 6.67 -1.84
C GLN A 53 -22.90 6.06 -3.25
N ALA A 54 -23.93 5.25 -3.47
CA ALA A 54 -24.23 4.75 -4.81
C ALA A 54 -24.47 5.91 -5.78
N GLY A 55 -23.82 5.85 -6.94
CA GLY A 55 -23.83 6.91 -7.94
C GLY A 55 -22.70 7.93 -7.82
N ASP A 56 -21.95 7.92 -6.73
CA ASP A 56 -20.82 8.82 -6.56
C ASP A 56 -19.65 8.46 -7.47
N THR A 57 -18.92 9.50 -7.89
CA THR A 57 -17.64 9.35 -8.58
C THR A 57 -16.51 9.36 -7.56
N VAL A 58 -15.75 8.27 -7.51
CA VAL A 58 -14.62 8.08 -6.61
C VAL A 58 -13.33 8.27 -7.37
N THR A 59 -12.45 9.13 -6.88
CA THR A 59 -11.08 9.27 -7.36
C THR A 59 -10.18 8.31 -6.60
N ILE A 60 -9.54 7.39 -7.32
CA ILE A 60 -8.61 6.40 -6.75
C ILE A 60 -7.20 6.78 -7.18
N LYS A 61 -6.26 6.83 -6.23
CA LYS A 61 -4.85 7.15 -6.45
C LYS A 61 -3.96 5.94 -6.20
N PHE A 62 -2.82 5.94 -6.90
CA PHE A 62 -1.77 4.94 -6.73
C PHE A 62 -0.40 5.61 -6.78
N ARG A 63 0.51 5.23 -5.90
CA ARG A 63 1.87 5.78 -5.79
C ARG A 63 2.90 4.82 -6.34
N THR A 64 3.89 5.36 -7.04
CA THR A 64 5.10 4.63 -7.48
C THR A 64 6.34 5.45 -7.19
N GLN A 65 7.54 4.88 -7.29
CA GLN A 65 8.74 5.70 -7.35
C GLN A 65 8.73 6.50 -8.65
N ARG A 66 9.33 7.69 -8.60
CA ARG A 66 9.41 8.60 -9.76
C ARG A 66 10.05 7.92 -10.97
N ASN A 67 9.40 8.03 -12.13
CA ASN A 67 9.81 7.45 -13.41
C ASN A 67 10.13 5.94 -13.35
N ASN A 68 9.45 5.19 -12.50
CA ASN A 68 9.80 3.80 -12.22
C ASN A 68 8.88 2.77 -12.90
N VAL A 69 7.74 3.18 -13.43
CA VAL A 69 6.78 2.30 -14.13
C VAL A 69 6.41 2.86 -15.49
N ASP A 70 5.95 2.00 -16.41
CA ASP A 70 5.47 2.42 -17.73
C ASP A 70 4.03 2.87 -17.67
N SER A 71 3.21 2.10 -16.97
CA SER A 71 1.78 2.36 -16.84
C SER A 71 1.22 1.71 -15.58
N VAL A 72 0.16 2.32 -15.07
CA VAL A 72 -0.66 1.81 -13.98
C VAL A 72 -2.10 1.72 -14.48
N TYR A 73 -2.76 0.62 -14.17
CA TYR A 73 -4.16 0.41 -14.51
C TYR A 73 -4.95 0.11 -13.24
N LEU A 74 -6.12 0.70 -13.15
CA LEU A 74 -7.16 0.29 -12.22
C LEU A 74 -8.01 -0.77 -12.90
N VAL A 75 -8.17 -1.92 -12.28
CA VAL A 75 -8.92 -3.05 -12.85
C VAL A 75 -10.06 -3.43 -11.92
N SER A 76 -11.27 -3.53 -12.48
CA SER A 76 -12.47 -3.94 -11.77
C SER A 76 -13.33 -4.82 -12.70
N GLY A 77 -13.44 -6.11 -12.38
CA GLY A 77 -14.08 -7.07 -13.25
C GLY A 77 -13.44 -7.08 -14.66
N GLU A 78 -14.22 -6.79 -15.68
CA GLU A 78 -13.76 -6.70 -17.07
C GLU A 78 -13.22 -5.31 -17.46
N GLN A 79 -13.43 -4.31 -16.59
CA GLN A 79 -12.97 -2.95 -16.84
C GLN A 79 -11.49 -2.80 -16.47
N ARG A 80 -10.72 -2.24 -17.40
CA ARG A 80 -9.30 -1.92 -17.21
C ARG A 80 -9.06 -0.48 -17.62
N ILE A 81 -8.86 0.40 -16.66
CA ILE A 81 -8.76 1.85 -16.84
C ILE A 81 -7.31 2.25 -16.66
N GLN A 82 -6.70 2.84 -17.68
CA GLN A 82 -5.36 3.41 -17.55
C GLN A 82 -5.39 4.65 -16.67
N MET A 83 -4.62 4.60 -15.58
CA MET A 83 -4.51 5.71 -14.65
C MET A 83 -3.58 6.79 -15.23
N GLN A 84 -3.93 8.05 -14.99
CA GLN A 84 -3.13 9.20 -15.43
C GLN A 84 -2.23 9.68 -14.31
N ARG A 85 -0.97 10.00 -14.64
CA ARG A 85 -0.08 10.64 -13.67
C ARG A 85 -0.60 12.04 -13.35
N CYS A 86 -0.96 12.27 -12.09
CA CYS A 86 -1.56 13.51 -11.63
C CYS A 86 -0.60 14.38 -10.82
N GLU A 87 0.42 13.77 -10.20
CA GLU A 87 1.31 14.48 -9.28
C GLU A 87 2.69 13.82 -9.24
N THR A 88 3.73 14.60 -8.96
CA THR A 88 5.08 14.11 -8.66
C THR A 88 5.60 14.88 -7.45
N GLU A 89 5.78 14.20 -6.34
CA GLU A 89 6.20 14.80 -5.08
C GLU A 89 7.10 13.84 -4.29
N ASN A 90 8.11 14.41 -3.59
CA ASN A 90 8.99 13.67 -2.67
C ASN A 90 9.64 12.41 -3.27
N GLY A 91 9.94 12.43 -4.58
CA GLY A 91 10.55 11.27 -5.25
C GLY A 91 9.55 10.19 -5.70
N PHE A 92 8.25 10.47 -5.62
CA PHE A 92 7.19 9.58 -6.06
C PHE A 92 6.35 10.19 -7.18
N ASP A 93 5.83 9.35 -8.05
CA ASP A 93 4.77 9.66 -9.01
C ASP A 93 3.45 9.12 -8.48
N TYR A 94 2.40 9.93 -8.57
CA TYR A 94 1.03 9.55 -8.23
C TYR A 94 0.19 9.47 -9.50
N TYR A 95 -0.57 8.41 -9.58
CA TYR A 95 -1.50 8.13 -10.67
C TYR A 95 -2.92 8.17 -10.13
N SER A 96 -3.87 8.63 -10.93
CA SER A 96 -5.28 8.66 -10.54
C SER A 96 -6.19 8.18 -11.66
N ALA A 97 -7.31 7.60 -11.26
CA ALA A 97 -8.45 7.30 -12.11
C ALA A 97 -9.75 7.63 -11.37
N GLN A 98 -10.79 7.90 -12.12
CA GLN A 98 -12.14 8.11 -11.61
C GLN A 98 -13.03 6.95 -12.00
N VAL A 99 -13.83 6.48 -11.06
CA VAL A 99 -14.83 5.43 -11.26
C VAL A 99 -16.16 5.85 -10.62
N THR A 100 -17.26 5.50 -11.24
CA THR A 100 -18.58 5.67 -10.61
C THR A 100 -18.96 4.36 -9.96
N VAL A 101 -19.24 4.40 -8.65
CA VAL A 101 -19.66 3.22 -7.89
C VAL A 101 -21.18 3.04 -7.99
N GLY A 102 -21.61 1.79 -8.17
CA GLY A 102 -23.02 1.41 -8.21
C GLY A 102 -23.60 1.15 -6.81
N GLU A 103 -24.63 0.33 -6.73
CA GLU A 103 -25.23 -0.13 -5.47
C GLU A 103 -24.47 -1.34 -4.88
N ASP A 104 -23.80 -2.10 -5.74
CA ASP A 104 -23.06 -3.30 -5.35
C ASP A 104 -21.64 -2.95 -4.86
N ILE A 105 -21.02 -3.89 -4.15
CA ILE A 105 -19.63 -3.79 -3.71
C ILE A 105 -18.73 -3.63 -4.93
N PHE A 106 -18.02 -2.52 -5.00
CA PHE A 106 -17.05 -2.25 -6.05
C PHE A 106 -15.69 -2.83 -5.66
N ARG A 107 -15.24 -3.87 -6.38
CA ARG A 107 -13.95 -4.54 -6.15
C ARG A 107 -12.95 -4.09 -7.20
N TYR A 108 -11.72 -3.79 -6.76
CA TYR A 108 -10.67 -3.37 -7.68
C TYR A 108 -9.28 -3.74 -7.17
N TYR A 109 -8.36 -3.79 -8.11
CA TYR A 109 -6.92 -3.93 -7.87
C TYR A 109 -6.15 -3.09 -8.87
N PHE A 110 -4.84 -2.99 -8.69
CA PHE A 110 -3.98 -2.29 -9.62
C PHE A 110 -3.12 -3.28 -10.41
N GLU A 111 -2.97 -3.03 -11.71
CA GLU A 111 -2.02 -3.69 -12.57
C GLU A 111 -0.93 -2.69 -12.94
N ILE A 112 0.33 -3.05 -12.73
CA ILE A 112 1.49 -2.21 -12.93
C ILE A 112 2.39 -2.85 -13.98
N GLN A 113 2.78 -2.07 -14.99
CA GLN A 113 3.66 -2.50 -16.07
C GLN A 113 5.01 -1.81 -15.99
N TYR A 114 6.07 -2.60 -16.10
CA TYR A 114 7.45 -2.18 -16.15
C TYR A 114 8.23 -3.04 -17.16
N GLY A 115 8.51 -2.50 -18.36
CA GLY A 115 9.07 -3.28 -19.48
C GLY A 115 8.17 -4.44 -19.83
N TRP A 116 8.70 -5.64 -19.73
CA TRP A 116 7.96 -6.89 -19.93
C TRP A 116 7.42 -7.52 -18.64
N VAL A 117 7.63 -6.86 -17.50
CA VAL A 117 7.12 -7.33 -16.20
C VAL A 117 5.76 -6.70 -15.95
N THR A 118 4.79 -7.54 -15.62
CA THR A 118 3.50 -7.13 -15.08
C THR A 118 3.41 -7.64 -13.65
N CYS A 119 3.05 -6.77 -12.74
CA CYS A 119 2.71 -7.15 -11.35
C CYS A 119 1.38 -6.50 -10.95
N TYR A 120 0.84 -6.97 -9.85
CA TYR A 120 -0.45 -6.55 -9.34
C TYR A 120 -0.27 -6.02 -7.91
N TYR A 121 -1.20 -5.15 -7.50
CA TYR A 121 -1.24 -4.63 -6.14
C TYR A 121 -2.67 -4.67 -5.61
N ASN A 122 -2.85 -5.26 -4.44
CA ASN A 122 -4.12 -5.39 -3.74
C ASN A 122 -3.91 -5.18 -2.22
N ASN A 123 -4.88 -5.55 -1.38
CA ASN A 123 -4.79 -5.39 0.08
C ASN A 123 -3.62 -6.14 0.74
N LEU A 124 -3.01 -7.11 0.08
CA LEU A 124 -1.79 -7.79 0.55
C LEU A 124 -0.51 -7.11 0.06
N GLY A 125 -0.62 -6.07 -0.75
CA GLY A 125 0.51 -5.42 -1.40
C GLY A 125 0.82 -6.00 -2.77
N VAL A 126 2.12 -6.05 -3.13
CA VAL A 126 2.58 -6.46 -4.46
C VAL A 126 2.53 -7.97 -4.63
N CYS A 127 1.90 -8.44 -5.70
CA CYS A 127 1.89 -9.84 -6.11
C CYS A 127 2.19 -10.00 -7.61
N MET A 128 2.78 -11.15 -7.98
CA MET A 128 3.11 -11.46 -9.39
C MET A 128 1.95 -12.16 -10.10
N LYS A 129 0.95 -12.61 -9.37
CA LYS A 129 -0.26 -13.24 -9.88
C LYS A 129 -1.46 -12.68 -9.12
N HIS A 130 -2.46 -12.22 -9.85
CA HIS A 130 -3.71 -11.76 -9.24
C HIS A 130 -4.57 -12.96 -8.83
N GLU A 131 -5.07 -12.90 -7.58
CA GLU A 131 -5.93 -13.92 -6.98
C GLU A 131 -7.13 -13.24 -6.31
N GLY A 132 -7.99 -12.58 -6.95
CA GLY A 132 -9.20 -11.83 -6.59
C GLY A 132 -9.71 -11.79 -5.13
N ARG A 133 -9.19 -12.65 -4.25
CA ARG A 133 -9.64 -12.78 -2.86
C ARG A 133 -9.29 -11.61 -1.95
N MET A 134 -8.30 -10.81 -2.36
CA MET A 134 -7.73 -9.73 -1.57
C MET A 134 -7.78 -8.38 -2.29
N ASP A 135 -8.69 -8.26 -3.24
CA ASP A 135 -8.93 -7.01 -3.93
C ASP A 135 -9.43 -5.93 -2.95
N PHE A 136 -9.18 -4.67 -3.28
CA PHE A 136 -9.78 -3.57 -2.56
C PHE A 136 -11.28 -3.57 -2.75
N GLU A 137 -12.01 -3.22 -1.70
CA GLU A 137 -13.47 -3.16 -1.74
C GLU A 137 -13.96 -1.78 -1.34
N ILE A 138 -14.95 -1.29 -2.06
CA ILE A 138 -15.74 -0.11 -1.70
C ILE A 138 -17.17 -0.60 -1.45
N TYR A 139 -17.70 -0.26 -0.30
CA TYR A 139 -19.08 -0.54 0.10
C TYR A 139 -19.89 0.75 -0.04
N PRO A 140 -20.61 0.98 -1.14
CA PRO A 140 -21.38 2.20 -1.32
C PRO A 140 -22.49 2.29 -0.27
N GLY A 141 -22.66 3.49 0.31
CA GLY A 141 -23.63 3.71 1.37
C GLY A 141 -23.21 3.24 2.77
N PHE A 142 -21.99 2.68 2.91
CA PHE A 142 -21.44 2.42 4.23
C PHE A 142 -20.95 3.73 4.85
N ASP A 143 -21.49 4.06 6.03
CA ASP A 143 -21.08 5.25 6.79
C ASP A 143 -20.62 4.83 8.19
N THR A 144 -19.34 5.01 8.43
CA THR A 144 -18.76 4.75 9.76
C THR A 144 -19.34 5.73 10.76
N PRO A 145 -19.99 5.27 11.84
CA PRO A 145 -20.54 6.15 12.88
C PRO A 145 -19.50 7.17 13.38
N LYS A 146 -19.92 8.42 13.54
CA LYS A 146 -19.01 9.52 13.92
C LYS A 146 -18.23 9.25 15.21
N TRP A 147 -18.84 8.53 16.16
CA TRP A 147 -18.19 8.16 17.41
C TRP A 147 -17.05 7.16 17.23
N ALA A 148 -17.08 6.34 16.17
CA ALA A 148 -16.04 5.35 15.87
C ALA A 148 -14.86 5.93 15.09
N LYS A 149 -15.07 7.06 14.37
CA LYS A 149 -14.00 7.72 13.60
C LYS A 149 -12.96 8.31 14.56
N GLY A 150 -11.73 7.77 14.50
CA GLY A 150 -10.64 8.20 15.38
C GLY A 150 -10.73 7.70 16.82
N ALA A 151 -11.66 6.80 17.14
CA ALA A 151 -11.77 6.21 18.47
C ALA A 151 -10.56 5.30 18.77
N VAL A 152 -10.03 5.45 19.97
CA VAL A 152 -9.04 4.52 20.53
C VAL A 152 -9.80 3.52 21.39
N MET A 153 -9.71 2.24 21.03
CA MET A 153 -10.33 1.16 21.80
C MET A 153 -9.28 0.44 22.63
N TYR A 154 -9.56 0.27 23.91
CA TYR A 154 -8.74 -0.51 24.81
C TYR A 154 -9.53 -1.74 25.27
N GLN A 155 -9.08 -2.91 24.90
CA GLN A 155 -9.70 -4.17 25.34
C GLN A 155 -9.04 -4.64 26.61
N ILE A 156 -9.83 -4.77 27.69
CA ILE A 156 -9.37 -5.30 28.97
C ILE A 156 -9.86 -6.74 29.08
N TYR A 157 -8.92 -7.66 29.21
CA TYR A 157 -9.20 -9.02 29.65
C TYR A 157 -9.27 -9.00 31.16
N VAL A 158 -10.48 -9.01 31.70
CA VAL A 158 -10.74 -8.79 33.14
C VAL A 158 -10.01 -9.83 34.00
N ASP A 159 -9.97 -11.07 33.55
CA ASP A 159 -9.29 -12.21 34.18
C ASP A 159 -7.74 -12.07 34.17
N ARG A 160 -7.21 -11.11 33.39
CA ARG A 160 -5.76 -10.89 33.25
C ARG A 160 -5.33 -9.47 33.61
N PHE A 161 -6.24 -8.65 34.08
CA PHE A 161 -5.94 -7.25 34.38
C PHE A 161 -5.62 -7.02 35.86
N LEU A 162 -6.49 -7.47 36.73
CA LEU A 162 -6.34 -7.38 38.19
C LEU A 162 -7.22 -8.44 38.86
N ASN A 163 -6.64 -9.27 39.71
CA ASN A 163 -7.42 -10.13 40.60
C ASN A 163 -7.94 -9.30 41.78
N GLY A 164 -9.22 -9.01 41.74
CA GLY A 164 -9.89 -8.21 42.79
C GLY A 164 -10.46 -9.03 43.93
N ASP A 165 -10.64 -10.34 43.73
CA ASP A 165 -11.17 -11.26 44.72
C ASP A 165 -10.56 -12.66 44.57
N PRO A 166 -9.49 -12.97 45.31
CA PRO A 166 -8.82 -14.28 45.23
C PRO A 166 -9.64 -15.46 45.80
N THR A 167 -10.82 -15.20 46.38
CA THR A 167 -11.64 -16.28 46.95
C THR A 167 -12.39 -17.07 45.88
N ASN A 168 -12.53 -16.51 44.69
CA ASN A 168 -13.19 -17.16 43.53
C ASN A 168 -12.20 -17.64 42.47
N ASP A 169 -10.91 -17.66 42.78
CA ASP A 169 -9.89 -18.13 41.84
C ASP A 169 -10.04 -19.61 41.57
N VAL A 170 -9.84 -19.98 40.30
CA VAL A 170 -9.76 -21.37 39.87
C VAL A 170 -8.51 -22.02 40.46
N VAL A 171 -8.65 -23.25 40.96
CA VAL A 171 -7.51 -24.02 41.49
C VAL A 171 -7.08 -25.10 40.50
N THR A 172 -5.80 -25.47 40.54
CA THR A 172 -5.26 -26.55 39.68
C THR A 172 -6.05 -27.85 39.88
N GLY A 173 -6.52 -28.42 38.77
CA GLY A 173 -7.29 -29.65 38.76
C GLY A 173 -8.76 -29.51 39.09
N GLU A 174 -9.29 -28.29 39.23
CA GLU A 174 -10.69 -28.03 39.57
C GLU A 174 -11.67 -28.55 38.49
N TYR A 175 -11.29 -28.42 37.22
CA TYR A 175 -12.07 -28.94 36.11
C TYR A 175 -11.19 -29.34 34.92
N PHE A 176 -11.79 -30.05 33.96
CA PHE A 176 -11.12 -30.40 32.70
C PHE A 176 -11.56 -29.46 31.59
N TYR A 177 -10.59 -29.00 30.83
CA TYR A 177 -10.81 -28.11 29.67
C TYR A 177 -10.53 -28.89 28.39
N ILE A 178 -11.37 -28.80 27.40
CA ILE A 178 -11.29 -29.47 26.09
C ILE A 178 -10.51 -30.80 26.10
N GLY A 179 -11.21 -31.89 26.21
CA GLY A 179 -10.64 -33.22 26.37
C GLY A 179 -10.25 -33.53 27.83
N ASP A 180 -9.21 -34.30 28.02
CA ASP A 180 -8.75 -34.73 29.34
C ASP A 180 -7.71 -33.84 30.00
N THR A 181 -7.58 -32.57 29.49
CA THR A 181 -6.59 -31.64 30.04
C THR A 181 -7.12 -30.94 31.28
N SER A 182 -6.51 -31.24 32.41
CA SER A 182 -6.80 -30.55 33.69
C SER A 182 -6.29 -29.12 33.66
N VAL A 183 -7.06 -28.22 34.25
CA VAL A 183 -6.63 -26.84 34.46
C VAL A 183 -5.38 -26.78 35.32
N GLN A 184 -4.38 -26.05 34.89
CA GLN A 184 -3.14 -25.77 35.63
C GLN A 184 -3.09 -24.29 35.95
N VAL A 185 -3.12 -23.93 37.22
CA VAL A 185 -2.99 -22.56 37.67
C VAL A 185 -1.52 -22.22 37.87
N GLU A 186 -1.07 -21.21 37.20
CA GLU A 186 0.31 -20.72 37.26
C GLU A 186 0.38 -19.31 37.89
N GLN A 187 1.58 -18.88 38.21
CA GLN A 187 1.77 -17.51 38.74
C GLN A 187 1.35 -16.48 37.71
N TRP A 188 0.65 -15.44 38.16
CA TRP A 188 0.07 -14.39 37.32
C TRP A 188 1.07 -13.73 36.35
N ASN A 189 2.32 -13.57 36.75
CA ASN A 189 3.38 -12.94 35.97
C ASN A 189 4.15 -13.92 35.07
N LYS A 190 3.77 -15.18 35.03
CA LYS A 190 4.38 -16.16 34.15
C LYS A 190 3.77 -16.08 32.77
N ILE A 191 4.63 -16.09 31.74
CA ILE A 191 4.18 -16.15 30.35
C ILE A 191 3.54 -17.52 30.14
N PRO A 192 2.27 -17.60 29.67
CA PRO A 192 1.63 -18.90 29.36
C PRO A 192 2.48 -19.69 28.36
N ALA A 193 2.66 -20.98 28.63
CA ALA A 193 3.24 -21.90 27.66
C ALA A 193 2.24 -22.09 26.50
N VAL A 194 2.73 -21.98 25.25
CA VAL A 194 1.96 -22.21 24.02
C VAL A 194 2.15 -23.66 23.59
#